data_266e6f2525b19caef1ac6b54e3b8c2b1
#
_entry.id   266e6f2525b19caef1ac6b54e3b8c2b1
#
_cell.length_a   1.000
_cell.length_b   1.000
_cell.length_c   1.000
_cell.angle_alpha   90.00
_cell.angle_beta   90.00
_cell.angle_gamma   90.00
#
_symmetry.space_group_name_H-M   'P 1'
#
loop_
_entity.id
_entity.type
_entity.pdbx_description
1 polymer ?
#
loop_
_entity_poly.entity_id
_entity_poly.type
_entity_poly.pdbx_seq_one_letter_code
_entity_poly.pdbx_strand_id
1 'polypeptide(L)'
;AYTMLKLCRFTGEKKAEDFIGDLTAAYQELLKECQKQQIAWVQFDEPALVRDMDAQDVELFHRLYDAVLQEKGNCRVLVQTYFGDVRDVYQDLTAMDFDGIGLDFLEGKETARLIEAYGFPADKILFAGLVNGKNIWKNHYEKTLQTVKGLQEKNISVVLSTSCSLLHVPYTLKHETKLPKECSAYFAFAEEKLTELQELGVLADLADYAKAESYQNNHRLFAEKRDCENDGVRERLSRITEQDAVRLPKRSERQKLQKAEFGLPEFPTTTIGSF
;
A
#
# COMPACT_ATOMS: atom_id res chain seq x y z
N ALA A 1 -11.69 -1.66 -11.18
CA ALA A 1 -12.74 -0.96 -11.96
C ALA A 1 -12.87 0.51 -11.54
N TYR A 2 -13.10 0.77 -10.26
CA TYR A 2 -13.27 2.14 -9.73
C TYR A 2 -12.03 3.02 -9.96
N THR A 3 -10.84 2.52 -9.61
CA THR A 3 -9.57 3.22 -9.85
C THR A 3 -9.38 3.60 -11.32
N MET A 4 -9.77 2.73 -12.23
CA MET A 4 -9.70 3.03 -13.67
C MET A 4 -10.53 4.27 -14.01
N LEU A 5 -11.78 4.35 -13.55
CA LEU A 5 -12.62 5.54 -13.76
C LEU A 5 -12.02 6.79 -13.14
N LYS A 6 -11.49 6.71 -11.91
CA LYS A 6 -10.90 7.85 -11.20
C LYS A 6 -9.60 8.35 -11.81
N LEU A 7 -8.88 7.52 -12.55
CA LEU A 7 -7.65 7.89 -13.26
C LEU A 7 -7.90 8.33 -14.70
N CYS A 8 -9.07 8.05 -15.26
CA CYS A 8 -9.43 8.49 -16.60
C CYS A 8 -9.59 10.01 -16.68
N ARG A 9 -9.14 10.58 -17.79
CA ARG A 9 -9.40 11.96 -18.16
C ARG A 9 -10.51 12.00 -19.20
N PHE A 10 -11.64 12.55 -18.84
CA PHE A 10 -12.78 12.71 -19.75
C PHE A 10 -12.58 13.99 -20.60
N THR A 11 -12.65 13.89 -21.93
CA THR A 11 -12.40 14.98 -22.88
C THR A 11 -13.62 15.34 -23.71
N GLY A 12 -14.80 15.06 -23.26
CA GLY A 12 -16.06 15.36 -23.94
C GLY A 12 -17.15 15.70 -22.96
N GLU A 13 -18.39 15.50 -23.35
CA GLU A 13 -19.56 15.75 -22.53
C GLU A 13 -19.85 14.62 -21.54
N LYS A 14 -19.33 13.41 -21.82
CA LYS A 14 -19.51 12.22 -20.96
C LYS A 14 -18.72 12.33 -19.67
N LYS A 15 -19.31 11.86 -18.59
CA LYS A 15 -18.72 11.79 -17.25
C LYS A 15 -18.47 10.33 -16.86
N ALA A 16 -17.84 10.11 -15.71
CA ALA A 16 -17.54 8.76 -15.19
C ALA A 16 -18.78 7.87 -15.11
N GLU A 17 -19.90 8.45 -14.67
CA GLU A 17 -21.18 7.75 -14.49
C GLU A 17 -21.73 7.16 -15.81
N ASP A 18 -21.44 7.77 -16.94
CA ASP A 18 -21.88 7.32 -18.27
C ASP A 18 -21.18 6.04 -18.74
N PHE A 19 -20.08 5.66 -18.09
CA PHE A 19 -19.27 4.49 -18.43
C PHE A 19 -19.48 3.31 -17.47
N ILE A 20 -20.26 3.48 -16.40
CA ILE A 20 -20.48 2.42 -15.41
C ILE A 20 -21.03 1.16 -16.06
N GLY A 21 -22.06 1.28 -16.92
CA GLY A 21 -22.70 0.14 -17.55
C GLY A 21 -21.71 -0.69 -18.40
N ASP A 22 -20.97 -0.01 -19.26
CA ASP A 22 -19.99 -0.67 -20.14
C ASP A 22 -18.85 -1.32 -19.35
N LEU A 23 -18.36 -0.60 -18.33
CA LEU A 23 -17.29 -1.11 -17.49
C LEU A 23 -17.74 -2.29 -16.61
N THR A 24 -18.95 -2.20 -16.04
CA THR A 24 -19.56 -3.32 -15.32
C THR A 24 -19.67 -4.56 -16.21
N ALA A 25 -20.21 -4.41 -17.43
CA ALA A 25 -20.35 -5.52 -18.38
C ALA A 25 -18.98 -6.17 -18.70
N ALA A 26 -17.95 -5.37 -18.93
CA ALA A 26 -16.60 -5.88 -19.19
C ALA A 26 -16.02 -6.67 -18.01
N TYR A 27 -16.19 -6.19 -16.78
CA TYR A 27 -15.72 -6.90 -15.58
C TYR A 27 -16.55 -8.15 -15.27
N GLN A 28 -17.85 -8.14 -15.55
CA GLN A 28 -18.70 -9.32 -15.44
C GLN A 28 -18.28 -10.40 -16.46
N GLU A 29 -17.96 -10.01 -17.69
CA GLU A 29 -17.45 -10.94 -18.71
C GLU A 29 -16.11 -11.54 -18.29
N LEU A 30 -15.20 -10.71 -17.73
CA LEU A 30 -13.93 -11.17 -17.15
C LEU A 30 -14.17 -12.22 -16.06
N LEU A 31 -15.08 -11.97 -15.11
CA LEU A 31 -15.40 -12.91 -14.04
C LEU A 31 -16.00 -14.22 -14.59
N LYS A 32 -16.87 -14.15 -15.58
CA LYS A 32 -17.42 -15.34 -16.27
C LYS A 32 -16.33 -16.16 -16.94
N GLU A 33 -15.36 -15.52 -17.57
CA GLU A 33 -14.24 -16.23 -18.18
C GLU A 33 -13.32 -16.84 -17.11
N CYS A 34 -13.05 -16.16 -16.01
CA CYS A 34 -12.33 -16.73 -14.87
C CYS A 34 -13.02 -17.98 -14.30
N GLN A 35 -14.35 -17.96 -14.20
CA GLN A 35 -15.13 -19.14 -13.77
C GLN A 35 -15.00 -20.32 -14.75
N LYS A 36 -15.06 -20.07 -16.06
CA LYS A 36 -14.86 -21.13 -17.09
C LYS A 36 -13.47 -21.76 -16.96
N GLN A 37 -12.46 -20.96 -16.62
CA GLN A 37 -11.08 -21.42 -16.41
C GLN A 37 -10.86 -21.98 -14.99
N GLN A 38 -11.89 -22.08 -14.17
CA GLN A 38 -11.83 -22.57 -12.79
C GLN A 38 -10.85 -21.80 -11.91
N ILE A 39 -10.69 -20.50 -12.13
CA ILE A 39 -9.88 -19.61 -11.32
C ILE A 39 -10.51 -19.48 -9.93
N ALA A 40 -9.79 -19.84 -8.88
CA ALA A 40 -10.30 -19.82 -7.51
C ALA A 40 -10.39 -18.41 -6.93
N TRP A 41 -9.42 -17.53 -7.26
CA TRP A 41 -9.34 -16.16 -6.78
C TRP A 41 -9.06 -15.18 -7.92
N VAL A 42 -9.75 -14.06 -7.90
CA VAL A 42 -9.45 -12.88 -8.73
C VAL A 42 -9.17 -11.70 -7.80
N GLN A 43 -8.07 -11.01 -8.03
CA GLN A 43 -7.73 -9.79 -7.31
C GLN A 43 -8.02 -8.57 -8.17
N PHE A 44 -8.75 -7.61 -7.61
CA PHE A 44 -8.94 -6.28 -8.19
C PHE A 44 -8.19 -5.24 -7.37
N ASP A 45 -7.25 -4.56 -8.01
CA ASP A 45 -6.48 -3.49 -7.38
C ASP A 45 -7.25 -2.17 -7.44
N GLU A 46 -7.54 -1.62 -6.28
CA GLU A 46 -8.31 -0.38 -6.13
C GLU A 46 -7.60 0.65 -5.24
N PRO A 47 -6.39 1.12 -5.64
CA PRO A 47 -5.65 2.10 -4.86
C PRO A 47 -6.34 3.48 -4.79
N ALA A 48 -7.31 3.79 -5.65
CA ALA A 48 -8.04 5.05 -5.54
C ALA A 48 -8.95 5.12 -4.30
N LEU A 49 -9.29 3.99 -3.67
CA LEU A 49 -10.07 3.93 -2.44
C LEU A 49 -9.36 4.51 -1.20
N VAL A 50 -8.03 4.74 -1.27
CA VAL A 50 -7.27 5.38 -0.19
C VAL A 50 -7.20 6.90 -0.31
N ARG A 51 -7.81 7.47 -1.36
CA ARG A 51 -7.94 8.93 -1.51
C ARG A 51 -9.11 9.44 -0.69
N ASP A 52 -9.13 10.77 -0.49
CA ASP A 52 -10.32 11.41 0.07
C ASP A 52 -11.51 11.18 -0.86
N MET A 53 -12.58 10.61 -0.32
CA MET A 53 -13.80 10.25 -1.04
C MET A 53 -14.98 11.03 -0.49
N ASP A 54 -15.76 11.64 -1.38
CA ASP A 54 -17.04 12.22 -1.03
C ASP A 54 -18.21 11.21 -1.21
N ALA A 55 -19.41 11.60 -0.86
CA ALA A 55 -20.59 10.73 -0.97
C ALA A 55 -20.86 10.27 -2.43
N GLN A 56 -20.53 11.08 -3.43
CA GLN A 56 -20.68 10.70 -4.83
C GLN A 56 -19.65 9.64 -5.24
N ASP A 57 -18.43 9.73 -4.73
CA ASP A 57 -17.39 8.75 -4.94
C ASP A 57 -17.76 7.38 -4.33
N VAL A 58 -18.33 7.39 -3.11
CA VAL A 58 -18.81 6.16 -2.45
C VAL A 58 -19.98 5.56 -3.24
N GLU A 59 -20.96 6.37 -3.66
CA GLU A 59 -22.07 5.90 -4.51
C GLU A 59 -21.59 5.32 -5.83
N LEU A 60 -20.62 5.95 -6.50
CA LEU A 60 -20.03 5.45 -7.74
C LEU A 60 -19.37 4.09 -7.54
N PHE A 61 -18.63 3.92 -6.45
CA PHE A 61 -18.00 2.66 -6.07
C PHE A 61 -19.04 1.56 -5.85
N HIS A 62 -20.11 1.84 -5.09
CA HIS A 62 -21.22 0.92 -4.87
C HIS A 62 -21.89 0.50 -6.17
N ARG A 63 -22.35 1.45 -6.98
CA ARG A 63 -23.03 1.16 -8.26
C ARG A 63 -22.23 0.26 -9.17
N LEU A 64 -20.91 0.42 -9.17
CA LEU A 64 -20.01 -0.38 -10.00
C LEU A 64 -19.84 -1.79 -9.42
N TYR A 65 -19.45 -1.89 -8.14
CA TYR A 65 -19.09 -3.18 -7.57
C TYR A 65 -20.27 -4.04 -7.14
N ASP A 66 -21.39 -3.45 -6.71
CA ASP A 66 -22.62 -4.22 -6.46
C ASP A 66 -23.06 -4.99 -7.73
N ALA A 67 -22.94 -4.36 -8.90
CA ALA A 67 -23.26 -5.00 -10.15
C ALA A 67 -22.17 -6.01 -10.60
N VAL A 68 -20.88 -5.66 -10.50
CA VAL A 68 -19.77 -6.56 -10.88
C VAL A 68 -19.80 -7.85 -10.07
N LEU A 69 -19.98 -7.77 -8.76
CA LEU A 69 -19.92 -8.91 -7.84
C LEU A 69 -21.10 -9.88 -8.01
N GLN A 70 -22.23 -9.45 -8.60
CA GLN A 70 -23.35 -10.37 -8.92
C GLN A 70 -22.95 -11.52 -9.84
N GLU A 71 -21.92 -11.34 -10.65
CA GLU A 71 -21.45 -12.34 -11.60
C GLU A 71 -20.18 -13.08 -11.13
N LYS A 72 -19.79 -12.95 -9.85
CA LYS A 72 -18.58 -13.64 -9.34
C LYS A 72 -18.72 -15.16 -9.27
N GLY A 73 -19.96 -15.68 -9.13
CA GLY A 73 -20.26 -17.12 -9.07
C GLY A 73 -19.43 -17.83 -7.99
N ASN A 74 -18.69 -18.85 -8.38
CA ASN A 74 -17.80 -19.62 -7.49
C ASN A 74 -16.38 -19.02 -7.40
N CYS A 75 -16.07 -17.96 -8.13
CA CYS A 75 -14.79 -17.28 -8.08
C CYS A 75 -14.75 -16.32 -6.89
N ARG A 76 -13.79 -16.49 -6.00
CA ARG A 76 -13.60 -15.56 -4.88
C ARG A 76 -12.94 -14.27 -5.36
N VAL A 77 -13.43 -13.15 -4.87
CA VAL A 77 -12.93 -11.82 -5.27
C VAL A 77 -12.24 -11.13 -4.09
N LEU A 78 -10.97 -10.81 -4.28
CA LEU A 78 -10.17 -9.95 -3.42
C LEU A 78 -10.16 -8.54 -3.97
N VAL A 79 -10.56 -7.56 -3.18
CA VAL A 79 -10.25 -6.15 -3.44
C VAL A 79 -8.99 -5.76 -2.69
N GLN A 80 -7.97 -5.29 -3.40
CA GLN A 80 -6.68 -4.92 -2.84
C GLN A 80 -6.50 -3.40 -2.85
N THR A 81 -6.25 -2.83 -1.68
CA THR A 81 -5.91 -1.41 -1.52
C THR A 81 -4.48 -1.25 -1.03
N TYR A 82 -3.82 -0.15 -1.37
CA TYR A 82 -2.45 0.15 -0.98
C TYR A 82 -2.13 1.64 -1.07
N PHE A 83 -1.04 2.08 -0.41
CA PHE A 83 -0.53 3.45 -0.28
C PHE A 83 -1.34 4.35 0.66
N GLY A 84 -2.16 3.77 1.53
CA GLY A 84 -2.94 4.50 2.51
C GLY A 84 -4.05 3.66 3.12
N ASP A 85 -4.92 4.30 3.88
CA ASP A 85 -6.09 3.70 4.50
C ASP A 85 -7.38 4.08 3.77
N VAL A 86 -8.43 3.29 3.97
CA VAL A 86 -9.73 3.44 3.32
C VAL A 86 -10.76 4.09 4.26
N ARG A 87 -10.35 5.13 4.98
CA ARG A 87 -11.14 5.76 6.07
C ARG A 87 -12.55 6.18 5.66
N ASP A 88 -12.70 6.69 4.43
CA ASP A 88 -13.97 7.25 3.96
C ASP A 88 -14.93 6.18 3.42
N VAL A 89 -14.43 4.95 3.16
CA VAL A 89 -15.20 3.87 2.53
C VAL A 89 -15.09 2.54 3.28
N TYR A 90 -14.47 2.50 4.46
CA TYR A 90 -14.19 1.27 5.19
C TYR A 90 -15.45 0.43 5.47
N GLN A 91 -16.51 1.06 5.99
CA GLN A 91 -17.75 0.37 6.35
C GLN A 91 -18.48 -0.15 5.10
N ASP A 92 -18.51 0.65 4.03
CA ASP A 92 -19.09 0.28 2.75
C ASP A 92 -18.29 -0.90 2.13
N LEU A 93 -16.98 -0.78 2.08
CA LEU A 93 -16.08 -1.80 1.55
C LEU A 93 -16.23 -3.14 2.30
N THR A 94 -16.34 -3.10 3.62
CA THR A 94 -16.50 -4.31 4.44
C THR A 94 -17.90 -4.92 4.34
N ALA A 95 -18.93 -4.14 4.01
CA ALA A 95 -20.28 -4.62 3.81
C ALA A 95 -20.53 -5.26 2.43
N MET A 96 -19.72 -4.94 1.41
CA MET A 96 -19.87 -5.47 0.06
C MET A 96 -19.50 -6.95 -0.03
N ASP A 97 -19.98 -7.65 -1.07
CA ASP A 97 -19.81 -9.10 -1.26
C ASP A 97 -18.43 -9.51 -1.80
N PHE A 98 -17.36 -8.89 -1.29
CA PHE A 98 -15.99 -9.37 -1.48
C PHE A 98 -15.70 -10.55 -0.56
N ASP A 99 -14.90 -11.50 -1.03
CA ASP A 99 -14.45 -12.65 -0.23
C ASP A 99 -13.15 -12.34 0.53
N GLY A 100 -12.37 -11.38 0.04
CA GLY A 100 -11.15 -10.89 0.65
C GLY A 100 -11.00 -9.39 0.51
N ILE A 101 -10.40 -8.77 1.52
CA ILE A 101 -10.08 -7.34 1.52
C ILE A 101 -8.62 -7.16 1.90
N GLY A 102 -7.84 -6.55 1.01
CA GLY A 102 -6.44 -6.22 1.22
C GLY A 102 -6.30 -4.78 1.73
N LEU A 103 -5.69 -4.64 2.91
CA LEU A 103 -5.48 -3.36 3.57
C LEU A 103 -4.00 -3.11 3.86
N ASP A 104 -3.55 -1.88 3.64
CA ASP A 104 -2.20 -1.43 3.96
C ASP A 104 -2.12 -1.04 5.45
N PHE A 105 -1.25 -1.72 6.21
CA PHE A 105 -0.99 -1.44 7.63
C PHE A 105 0.23 -0.54 7.85
N LEU A 106 0.95 -0.19 6.81
CA LEU A 106 2.21 0.56 6.91
C LEU A 106 2.05 2.03 6.51
N GLU A 107 1.41 2.31 5.38
CA GLU A 107 1.05 3.66 4.98
C GLU A 107 -0.39 4.02 5.39
N GLY A 108 -1.26 3.03 5.58
CA GLY A 108 -2.61 3.17 6.11
C GLY A 108 -2.62 3.40 7.62
N LYS A 109 -2.34 4.64 8.05
CA LYS A 109 -2.20 4.99 9.47
C LYS A 109 -3.46 4.73 10.30
N GLU A 110 -4.62 4.81 9.66
CA GLU A 110 -5.92 4.60 10.30
C GLU A 110 -6.39 3.14 10.21
N THR A 111 -5.74 2.26 9.42
CA THR A 111 -6.22 0.90 9.16
C THR A 111 -6.49 0.10 10.44
N ALA A 112 -5.54 0.08 11.38
CA ALA A 112 -5.72 -0.63 12.65
C ALA A 112 -6.85 -0.03 13.49
N ARG A 113 -6.98 1.31 13.50
CA ARG A 113 -8.03 2.03 14.22
C ARG A 113 -9.41 1.78 13.61
N LEU A 114 -9.52 1.70 12.30
CA LEU A 114 -10.77 1.38 11.61
C LEU A 114 -11.25 -0.02 11.98
N ILE A 115 -10.36 -1.02 11.97
CA ILE A 115 -10.67 -2.39 12.42
C ILE A 115 -11.08 -2.41 13.91
N GLU A 116 -10.41 -1.62 14.75
CA GLU A 116 -10.76 -1.53 16.18
C GLU A 116 -12.13 -0.91 16.39
N ALA A 117 -12.47 0.15 15.64
CA ALA A 117 -13.69 0.91 15.82
C ALA A 117 -14.92 0.22 15.23
N TYR A 118 -14.78 -0.43 14.07
CA TYR A 118 -15.89 -0.96 13.28
C TYR A 118 -15.89 -2.49 13.16
N GLY A 119 -14.82 -3.16 13.61
CA GLY A 119 -14.64 -4.59 13.42
C GLY A 119 -14.23 -4.95 11.99
N PHE A 120 -14.10 -6.26 11.75
CA PHE A 120 -13.90 -6.84 10.43
C PHE A 120 -14.80 -8.06 10.26
N PRO A 121 -15.49 -8.26 9.11
CA PRO A 121 -16.44 -9.35 8.92
C PRO A 121 -15.80 -10.72 9.03
N ALA A 122 -16.43 -11.64 9.77
CA ALA A 122 -15.93 -12.99 10.02
C ALA A 122 -15.98 -13.92 8.80
N ASP A 123 -16.80 -13.58 7.82
CA ASP A 123 -16.98 -14.31 6.55
C ASP A 123 -15.96 -13.91 5.48
N LYS A 124 -15.12 -12.91 5.75
CA LYS A 124 -14.12 -12.40 4.82
C LYS A 124 -12.69 -12.68 5.29
N ILE A 125 -11.77 -12.72 4.36
CA ILE A 125 -10.33 -12.86 4.62
C ILE A 125 -9.67 -11.48 4.56
N LEU A 126 -8.96 -11.10 5.61
CA LEU A 126 -8.12 -9.91 5.63
C LEU A 126 -6.74 -10.24 5.05
N PHE A 127 -6.40 -9.63 3.92
CA PHE A 127 -5.05 -9.65 3.37
C PHE A 127 -4.29 -8.46 3.99
N ALA A 128 -3.53 -8.76 5.04
CA ALA A 128 -2.86 -7.73 5.84
C ALA A 128 -1.50 -7.36 5.23
N GLY A 129 -1.41 -6.16 4.66
CA GLY A 129 -0.21 -5.59 4.05
C GLY A 129 0.81 -5.17 5.10
N LEU A 130 1.53 -6.13 5.69
CA LEU A 130 2.47 -5.95 6.80
C LEU A 130 3.95 -6.05 6.40
N VAL A 131 4.25 -6.54 5.19
CA VAL A 131 5.60 -6.50 4.63
C VAL A 131 5.70 -5.34 3.64
N ASN A 132 6.63 -4.41 3.88
CA ASN A 132 6.71 -3.19 3.09
C ASN A 132 7.17 -3.46 1.65
N GLY A 133 6.28 -3.24 0.67
CA GLY A 133 6.57 -3.40 -0.76
C GLY A 133 7.22 -2.18 -1.41
N LYS A 134 7.39 -1.05 -0.69
CA LYS A 134 7.81 0.23 -1.25
C LYS A 134 9.22 0.65 -0.84
N ASN A 135 9.76 0.09 0.24
CA ASN A 135 11.11 0.36 0.69
C ASN A 135 11.96 -0.91 0.78
N ILE A 136 13.27 -0.72 0.90
CA ILE A 136 14.27 -1.79 0.89
C ILE A 136 14.61 -2.35 2.29
N TRP A 137 13.96 -1.88 3.34
CA TRP A 137 14.28 -2.29 4.70
C TRP A 137 13.64 -3.64 5.06
N LYS A 138 14.38 -4.44 5.81
CA LYS A 138 13.84 -5.68 6.39
C LYS A 138 12.65 -5.41 7.30
N ASN A 139 11.73 -6.36 7.31
CA ASN A 139 10.59 -6.37 8.22
C ASN A 139 11.04 -6.66 9.66
N HIS A 140 10.45 -5.97 10.61
CA HIS A 140 10.65 -6.19 12.03
C HIS A 140 9.65 -7.25 12.51
N TYR A 141 10.06 -8.51 12.56
CA TYR A 141 9.17 -9.65 12.79
C TYR A 141 8.34 -9.56 14.08
N GLU A 142 8.95 -9.11 15.17
CA GLU A 142 8.24 -8.96 16.44
C GLU A 142 7.01 -8.05 16.31
N LYS A 143 7.17 -6.87 15.68
CA LYS A 143 6.07 -5.92 15.49
C LYS A 143 4.99 -6.48 14.57
N THR A 144 5.40 -7.13 13.49
CA THR A 144 4.47 -7.74 12.54
C THR A 144 3.69 -8.87 13.19
N LEU A 145 4.35 -9.76 13.93
CA LEU A 145 3.70 -10.87 14.61
C LEU A 145 2.77 -10.41 15.75
N GLN A 146 3.12 -9.34 16.47
CA GLN A 146 2.22 -8.72 17.44
C GLN A 146 0.93 -8.21 16.78
N THR A 147 1.05 -7.56 15.61
CA THR A 147 -0.13 -7.11 14.85
C THR A 147 -0.99 -8.29 14.39
N VAL A 148 -0.37 -9.34 13.82
CA VAL A 148 -1.08 -10.54 13.37
C VAL A 148 -1.82 -11.21 14.52
N LYS A 149 -1.17 -11.40 15.67
CA LYS A 149 -1.81 -11.99 16.86
C LYS A 149 -2.98 -11.15 17.36
N GLY A 150 -2.82 -9.82 17.41
CA GLY A 150 -3.93 -8.94 17.80
C GLY A 150 -5.13 -9.01 16.85
N LEU A 151 -4.91 -9.28 15.56
CA LEU A 151 -5.99 -9.54 14.60
C LEU A 151 -6.63 -10.92 14.81
N GLN A 152 -5.82 -11.95 15.03
CA GLN A 152 -6.29 -13.31 15.29
C GLN A 152 -7.09 -13.42 16.59
N GLU A 153 -6.70 -12.70 17.64
CA GLU A 153 -7.43 -12.61 18.92
C GLU A 153 -8.85 -12.00 18.75
N LYS A 154 -9.04 -11.21 17.69
CA LYS A 154 -10.36 -10.69 17.29
C LYS A 154 -11.14 -11.66 16.38
N ASN A 155 -10.68 -12.90 16.21
CA ASN A 155 -11.23 -13.90 15.30
C ASN A 155 -11.25 -13.48 13.83
N ILE A 156 -10.32 -12.61 13.39
CA ILE A 156 -10.16 -12.20 12.01
C ILE A 156 -9.31 -13.25 11.28
N SER A 157 -9.81 -13.73 10.16
CA SER A 157 -9.06 -14.60 9.25
C SER A 157 -8.02 -13.77 8.50
N VAL A 158 -6.73 -13.99 8.76
CA VAL A 158 -5.63 -13.17 8.22
C VAL A 158 -4.77 -13.95 7.24
N VAL A 159 -4.50 -13.33 6.10
CA VAL A 159 -3.43 -13.71 5.17
C VAL A 159 -2.39 -12.60 5.17
N LEU A 160 -1.13 -12.95 5.42
CA LEU A 160 -0.03 -11.99 5.34
C LEU A 160 0.24 -11.60 3.88
N SER A 161 0.40 -10.30 3.66
CA SER A 161 0.65 -9.73 2.33
C SER A 161 1.72 -8.64 2.38
N THR A 162 2.22 -8.28 1.20
CA THR A 162 2.98 -7.02 1.04
C THR A 162 2.01 -5.84 1.09
N SER A 163 2.50 -4.68 1.56
CA SER A 163 1.69 -3.46 1.63
C SER A 163 1.33 -2.89 0.25
N CYS A 164 2.12 -3.21 -0.76
CA CYS A 164 1.89 -2.89 -2.16
C CYS A 164 2.75 -3.81 -3.05
N SER A 165 2.68 -3.62 -4.37
CA SER A 165 3.47 -4.39 -5.33
C SER A 165 4.99 -4.29 -5.07
N LEU A 166 5.70 -5.42 -5.15
CA LEU A 166 7.16 -5.50 -5.07
C LEU A 166 7.88 -4.90 -6.30
N LEU A 167 7.15 -4.41 -7.30
CA LEU A 167 7.73 -3.65 -8.42
C LEU A 167 8.40 -2.34 -7.99
N HIS A 168 8.13 -1.85 -6.77
CA HIS A 168 8.72 -0.63 -6.23
C HIS A 168 10.08 -0.82 -5.56
N VAL A 169 10.56 -2.07 -5.45
CA VAL A 169 11.85 -2.40 -4.84
C VAL A 169 12.72 -3.15 -5.84
N PRO A 170 14.06 -3.12 -5.68
CA PRO A 170 14.97 -3.91 -6.52
C PRO A 170 14.67 -5.41 -6.41
N TYR A 171 15.12 -6.19 -7.40
CA TYR A 171 14.78 -7.61 -7.52
C TYR A 171 15.36 -8.48 -6.40
N THR A 172 16.69 -8.46 -6.21
CA THR A 172 17.38 -9.31 -5.21
C THR A 172 18.72 -8.75 -4.76
N LEU A 173 19.08 -8.99 -3.51
CA LEU A 173 20.39 -8.64 -2.93
C LEU A 173 21.54 -9.52 -3.44
N LYS A 174 21.26 -10.65 -4.08
CA LYS A 174 22.29 -11.63 -4.52
C LYS A 174 23.37 -11.04 -5.42
N HIS A 175 23.04 -9.97 -6.13
CA HIS A 175 23.96 -9.31 -7.07
C HIS A 175 24.61 -8.05 -6.50
N GLU A 176 24.29 -7.66 -5.27
CA GLU A 176 24.79 -6.45 -4.62
C GLU A 176 26.15 -6.71 -3.94
N THR A 177 27.16 -7.01 -4.76
CA THR A 177 28.50 -7.41 -4.28
C THR A 177 29.33 -6.28 -3.70
N LYS A 178 28.96 -5.02 -3.95
CA LYS A 178 29.68 -3.82 -3.49
C LYS A 178 29.14 -3.22 -2.20
N LEU A 179 27.98 -3.68 -1.72
CA LEU A 179 27.39 -3.18 -0.49
C LEU A 179 28.15 -3.73 0.74
N PRO A 180 28.48 -2.87 1.72
CA PRO A 180 29.00 -3.34 2.99
C PRO A 180 28.01 -4.30 3.66
N LYS A 181 28.52 -5.40 4.23
CA LYS A 181 27.66 -6.43 4.87
C LYS A 181 26.85 -5.87 6.03
N GLU A 182 27.41 -4.92 6.76
CA GLU A 182 26.79 -4.23 7.88
C GLU A 182 25.53 -3.44 7.43
N CYS A 183 25.54 -2.92 6.21
CA CYS A 183 24.39 -2.22 5.62
C CYS A 183 23.40 -3.20 5.00
N SER A 184 23.90 -4.13 4.17
CA SER A 184 23.04 -5.07 3.42
C SER A 184 22.27 -6.03 4.34
N ALA A 185 22.75 -6.28 5.55
CA ALA A 185 22.06 -7.08 6.56
C ALA A 185 20.66 -6.54 6.90
N TYR A 186 20.43 -5.25 6.74
CA TYR A 186 19.15 -4.58 7.01
C TYR A 186 18.26 -4.42 5.77
N PHE A 187 18.72 -4.87 4.61
CA PHE A 187 17.96 -4.73 3.37
C PHE A 187 17.18 -6.02 3.04
N ALA A 188 16.05 -5.83 2.43
CA ALA A 188 15.23 -6.87 1.82
C ALA A 188 14.66 -6.32 0.52
N PHE A 189 15.08 -6.89 -0.61
CA PHE A 189 14.54 -6.60 -1.94
C PHE A 189 13.38 -7.55 -2.25
N ALA A 190 12.88 -7.62 -3.47
CA ALA A 190 11.67 -8.37 -3.77
C ALA A 190 11.75 -9.86 -3.37
N GLU A 191 12.82 -10.57 -3.73
CA GLU A 191 12.98 -11.98 -3.35
C GLU A 191 13.11 -12.16 -1.83
N GLU A 192 13.87 -11.30 -1.16
CA GLU A 192 14.04 -11.36 0.28
C GLU A 192 12.72 -11.04 1.01
N LYS A 193 11.88 -10.14 0.48
CA LYS A 193 10.54 -9.86 1.05
C LYS A 193 9.58 -11.03 0.88
N LEU A 194 9.68 -11.81 -0.20
CA LEU A 194 8.93 -13.07 -0.33
C LEU A 194 9.38 -14.09 0.72
N THR A 195 10.69 -14.14 1.02
CA THR A 195 11.22 -14.97 2.11
C THR A 195 10.67 -14.50 3.46
N GLU A 196 10.64 -13.19 3.72
CA GLU A 196 10.04 -12.62 4.94
C GLU A 196 8.57 -13.02 5.09
N LEU A 197 7.78 -12.96 4.01
CA LEU A 197 6.38 -13.40 4.04
C LEU A 197 6.24 -14.88 4.40
N GLN A 198 7.08 -15.75 3.81
CA GLN A 198 7.10 -17.18 4.11
C GLN A 198 7.47 -17.44 5.58
N GLU A 199 8.54 -16.83 6.08
CA GLU A 199 8.99 -16.98 7.46
C GLU A 199 7.93 -16.46 8.44
N LEU A 200 7.37 -15.28 8.20
CA LEU A 200 6.32 -14.70 9.04
C LEU A 200 5.04 -15.56 9.05
N GLY A 201 4.67 -16.15 7.92
CA GLY A 201 3.54 -17.08 7.83
C GLY A 201 3.76 -18.30 8.73
N VAL A 202 4.93 -18.93 8.66
CA VAL A 202 5.29 -20.04 9.54
C VAL A 202 5.30 -19.62 11.02
N LEU A 203 5.90 -18.46 11.33
CA LEU A 203 6.00 -17.96 12.70
C LEU A 203 4.62 -17.62 13.30
N ALA A 204 3.69 -17.11 12.50
CA ALA A 204 2.35 -16.75 12.95
C ALA A 204 1.53 -17.97 13.42
N ASP A 205 1.81 -19.15 12.86
CA ASP A 205 1.14 -20.40 13.22
C ASP A 205 1.77 -21.10 14.43
N LEU A 206 2.97 -20.67 14.87
CA LEU A 206 3.64 -21.26 16.00
C LEU A 206 3.10 -20.75 17.34
N ALA A 207 2.85 -21.67 18.28
CA ALA A 207 2.48 -21.30 19.64
C ALA A 207 3.58 -20.52 20.37
N ASP A 208 4.86 -20.86 20.11
CA ASP A 208 6.05 -20.21 20.69
C ASP A 208 7.06 -19.88 19.58
N TYR A 209 6.77 -18.84 18.83
CA TYR A 209 7.64 -18.39 17.74
C TYR A 209 8.98 -17.83 18.22
N ALA A 210 9.08 -17.44 19.51
CA ALA A 210 10.30 -16.83 20.04
C ALA A 210 11.50 -17.81 20.00
N LYS A 211 11.25 -19.12 19.94
CA LYS A 211 12.29 -20.15 19.83
C LYS A 211 12.74 -20.44 18.39
N ALA A 212 12.00 -19.96 17.39
CA ALA A 212 12.33 -20.19 16.00
C ALA A 212 13.61 -19.42 15.58
N GLU A 213 14.46 -20.06 14.81
CA GLU A 213 15.74 -19.51 14.39
C GLU A 213 15.56 -18.23 13.55
N SER A 214 14.59 -18.21 12.62
CA SER A 214 14.28 -17.05 11.79
C SER A 214 13.88 -15.84 12.63
N TYR A 215 13.04 -16.05 13.66
CA TYR A 215 12.68 -15.00 14.61
C TYR A 215 13.88 -14.49 15.38
N GLN A 216 14.69 -15.41 15.96
CA GLN A 216 15.86 -15.04 16.77
C GLN A 216 16.90 -14.27 15.95
N ASN A 217 17.11 -14.65 14.68
CA ASN A 217 18.02 -13.94 13.78
C ASN A 217 17.53 -12.52 13.48
N ASN A 218 16.23 -12.36 13.20
CA ASN A 218 15.61 -11.05 12.98
C ASN A 218 15.64 -10.20 14.25
N HIS A 219 15.24 -10.77 15.41
CA HIS A 219 15.25 -10.08 16.69
C HIS A 219 16.65 -9.59 17.06
N ARG A 220 17.70 -10.42 16.90
CA ARG A 220 19.09 -10.03 17.16
C ARG A 220 19.51 -8.85 16.28
N LEU A 221 19.18 -8.87 15.00
CA LEU A 221 19.49 -7.78 14.07
C LEU A 221 18.89 -6.44 14.53
N PHE A 222 17.66 -6.45 15.06
CA PHE A 222 16.99 -5.23 15.52
C PHE A 222 17.31 -4.85 16.97
N ALA A 223 17.82 -5.77 17.77
CA ALA A 223 18.30 -5.51 19.13
C ALA A 223 19.68 -4.83 19.15
N GLU A 224 20.48 -4.98 18.09
CA GLU A 224 21.77 -4.30 17.97
C GLU A 224 21.57 -2.79 17.88
N LYS A 225 22.22 -2.07 18.81
CA LYS A 225 22.19 -0.59 18.81
C LYS A 225 23.00 -0.09 17.62
N ARG A 226 22.33 0.53 16.68
CA ARG A 226 23.02 1.23 15.57
C ARG A 226 23.55 2.57 16.07
N ASP A 227 24.79 2.83 15.75
CA ASP A 227 25.37 4.17 15.88
C ASP A 227 25.01 5.01 14.64
N CYS A 228 23.75 5.40 14.56
CA CYS A 228 23.24 6.26 13.50
C CYS A 228 22.87 7.66 14.01
N GLU A 229 23.24 7.97 15.21
CA GLU A 229 22.97 9.27 15.81
C GLU A 229 24.09 10.24 15.46
N ASN A 230 23.74 11.35 14.84
CA ASN A 230 24.63 12.46 14.59
C ASN A 230 24.13 13.67 15.40
N ASP A 231 24.88 14.03 16.42
CA ASP A 231 24.49 15.11 17.33
C ASP A 231 24.30 16.44 16.60
N GLY A 232 25.12 16.75 15.59
CA GLY A 232 24.97 17.95 14.78
C GLY A 232 23.67 17.98 13.98
N VAL A 233 23.26 16.82 13.46
CA VAL A 233 21.96 16.68 12.76
C VAL A 233 20.80 16.83 13.76
N ARG A 234 20.91 16.20 14.93
CA ARG A 234 19.89 16.29 15.98
C ARG A 234 19.72 17.74 16.47
N GLU A 235 20.81 18.43 16.72
CA GLU A 235 20.81 19.84 17.11
C GLU A 235 20.17 20.71 16.03
N ARG A 236 20.50 20.48 14.74
CA ARG A 236 19.88 21.21 13.63
C ARG A 236 18.39 20.93 13.52
N LEU A 237 17.96 19.66 13.69
CA LEU A 237 16.53 19.30 13.67
C LEU A 237 15.75 19.96 14.82
N SER A 238 16.35 20.05 16.03
CA SER A 238 15.70 20.68 17.17
C SER A 238 15.49 22.19 17.03
N ARG A 239 16.20 22.82 16.10
CA ARG A 239 16.08 24.25 15.79
C ARG A 239 15.08 24.56 14.69
N ILE A 240 14.54 23.53 14.01
CA ILE A 240 13.55 23.72 12.94
C ILE A 240 12.24 24.23 13.55
N THR A 241 11.74 25.31 12.99
CA THR A 241 10.49 25.98 13.39
C THR A 241 9.52 26.03 12.22
N GLU A 242 8.29 26.42 12.46
CA GLU A 242 7.29 26.63 11.38
C GLU A 242 7.77 27.67 10.35
N GLN A 243 8.60 28.63 10.76
CA GLN A 243 9.16 29.64 9.86
C GLN A 243 10.09 29.05 8.80
N ASP A 244 10.77 27.93 9.11
CA ASP A 244 11.65 27.24 8.16
C ASP A 244 10.86 26.59 7.02
N ALA A 245 9.56 26.30 7.23
CA ALA A 245 8.65 25.81 6.20
C ALA A 245 8.14 26.93 5.26
N VAL A 246 8.33 28.21 5.65
CA VAL A 246 7.86 29.35 4.85
C VAL A 246 8.88 29.72 3.79
N ARG A 247 8.56 29.42 2.53
CA ARG A 247 9.42 29.75 1.40
C ARG A 247 9.29 31.22 0.99
N LEU A 248 10.32 32.02 1.29
CA LEU A 248 10.42 33.41 0.91
C LEU A 248 11.46 33.62 -0.21
N PRO A 249 11.30 34.65 -1.05
CA PRO A 249 10.10 35.48 -1.22
C PRO A 249 8.90 34.73 -1.79
N LYS A 250 7.72 35.35 -1.82
CA LYS A 250 6.49 34.74 -2.38
C LYS A 250 6.69 34.28 -3.83
N ARG A 251 5.89 33.29 -4.28
CA ARG A 251 6.04 32.68 -5.62
C ARG A 251 6.14 33.68 -6.76
N SER A 252 5.29 34.72 -6.75
CA SER A 252 5.26 35.76 -7.81
C SER A 252 6.56 36.59 -7.88
N GLU A 253 7.17 36.83 -6.72
CA GLU A 253 8.45 37.55 -6.63
C GLU A 253 9.61 36.65 -7.06
N ARG A 254 9.60 35.37 -6.59
CA ARG A 254 10.61 34.40 -7.00
C ARG A 254 10.62 34.18 -8.50
N GLN A 255 9.46 34.10 -9.15
CA GLN A 255 9.38 33.94 -10.60
C GLN A 255 10.04 35.09 -11.33
N LYS A 256 9.85 36.34 -10.87
CA LYS A 256 10.51 37.50 -11.44
C LYS A 256 12.03 37.47 -11.27
N LEU A 257 12.50 37.13 -10.06
CA LEU A 257 13.93 37.02 -9.78
C LEU A 257 14.57 35.88 -10.61
N GLN A 258 13.94 34.72 -10.68
CA GLN A 258 14.42 33.56 -11.44
C GLN A 258 14.45 33.86 -12.95
N LYS A 259 13.41 34.55 -13.47
CA LYS A 259 13.38 34.96 -14.89
C LYS A 259 14.52 35.91 -15.21
N ALA A 260 14.80 36.84 -14.33
CA ALA A 260 15.91 37.80 -14.51
C ALA A 260 17.28 37.12 -14.39
N GLU A 261 17.46 36.24 -13.41
CA GLU A 261 18.75 35.56 -13.12
C GLU A 261 19.11 34.56 -14.21
N PHE A 262 18.17 33.70 -14.59
CA PHE A 262 18.44 32.63 -15.54
C PHE A 262 18.34 33.03 -17.02
N GLY A 263 17.68 34.13 -17.33
CA GLY A 263 17.52 34.61 -18.71
C GLY A 263 16.91 33.58 -19.68
N LEU A 264 16.14 32.61 -19.15
CA LEU A 264 15.56 31.53 -19.96
C LEU A 264 14.49 32.08 -20.92
N PRO A 265 14.38 31.51 -22.13
CA PRO A 265 13.30 31.85 -23.07
C PRO A 265 11.93 31.46 -22.49
N GLU A 266 10.85 31.90 -23.15
CA GLU A 266 9.48 31.64 -22.67
C GLU A 266 9.14 30.13 -22.58
N PHE A 267 9.68 29.34 -23.49
CA PHE A 267 9.56 27.89 -23.53
C PHE A 267 10.95 27.23 -23.49
N PRO A 268 11.59 27.16 -22.31
CA PRO A 268 12.93 26.60 -22.21
C PRO A 268 12.92 25.09 -22.41
N THR A 269 13.89 24.58 -23.15
CA THR A 269 14.16 23.17 -23.24
C THR A 269 14.96 22.72 -22.00
N THR A 270 14.57 21.64 -21.38
CA THR A 270 15.29 21.04 -20.25
C THR A 270 15.43 19.54 -20.45
N THR A 271 16.42 18.96 -19.80
CA THR A 271 16.58 17.51 -19.75
C THR A 271 15.62 16.90 -18.74
N ILE A 272 15.10 15.71 -19.04
CA ILE A 272 14.23 14.95 -18.15
C ILE A 272 14.98 13.69 -17.70
N GLY A 273 15.02 13.46 -16.40
CA GLY A 273 15.56 12.25 -15.82
C GLY A 273 16.83 12.47 -15.00
N SER A 274 17.27 11.38 -14.40
CA SER A 274 18.53 11.28 -13.65
C SER A 274 19.66 10.87 -14.60
N PHE A 275 20.81 11.50 -14.48
CA PHE A 275 22.03 11.18 -15.21
C PHE A 275 23.05 10.53 -14.29
#